data_0a0f41bdc45316ed5387b57007377bb2
#
_entry.id   0a0f41bdc45316ed5387b57007377bb2
#
_cell.length_a   1.000
_cell.length_b   1.000
_cell.length_c   1.000
_cell.angle_alpha   90.00
_cell.angle_beta   90.00
_cell.angle_gamma   90.00
#
_symmetry.space_group_name_H-M   'P 1'
#
loop_
_entity.id
_entity.type
_entity.pdbx_description
1 polymer ?
#
loop_
_entity_poly.entity_id
_entity_poly.type
_entity_poly.pdbx_seq_one_letter_code
_entity_poly.pdbx_strand_id
1 'polypeptide(L)'
;TLLRFLAPQLNNYKDKILIIDPDIFALKDPKKIIEDHRNTSDLSCVFYNNNPRSEMMLVDAARVKWNFKNIISKLFNFEIDYEDLMNLKFNLNLNINKIGKCYNSHDKIQDDTILLHTTNRITQPWKEGLEINFFKHNLSKFQIFKEHVKKIIGISHNKELISKTFLKHPNKDVENSIKNLFKEAKRLNYFNQKDIEKEIANFNISKKIFE
;
A
#
# COMPACT_ATOMS: atom_id res chain seq x y z
N THR A 1 7.17 -2.10 -0.63
CA THR A 1 8.63 -1.95 -0.82
C THR A 1 9.40 -2.89 0.10
N LEU A 2 10.66 -3.26 -0.28
CA LEU A 2 11.53 -4.11 0.56
C LEU A 2 11.94 -3.41 1.87
N LEU A 3 11.97 -2.08 1.89
CA LEU A 3 12.39 -1.27 3.04
C LEU A 3 11.54 -1.51 4.30
N ARG A 4 10.32 -2.04 4.17
CA ARG A 4 9.50 -2.40 5.34
C ARG A 4 10.17 -3.40 6.28
N PHE A 5 11.03 -4.27 5.75
CA PHE A 5 11.77 -5.27 6.53
C PHE A 5 13.02 -4.70 7.22
N LEU A 6 13.38 -3.47 6.91
CA LEU A 6 14.45 -2.72 7.59
C LEU A 6 13.96 -2.03 8.87
N ALA A 7 12.67 -1.80 9.02
CA ALA A 7 12.11 -1.00 10.12
C ALA A 7 12.50 -1.51 11.53
N PRO A 8 12.49 -2.80 11.87
CA PRO A 8 12.94 -3.28 13.17
C PRO A 8 14.41 -2.93 13.47
N GLN A 9 15.27 -3.01 12.45
CA GLN A 9 16.70 -2.66 12.58
C GLN A 9 16.88 -1.16 12.78
N LEU A 10 16.15 -0.31 12.06
CA LEU A 10 16.20 1.16 12.22
C LEU A 10 15.75 1.60 13.60
N ASN A 11 14.82 0.87 14.22
CA ASN A 11 14.38 1.12 15.59
C ASN A 11 15.23 0.40 16.64
N ASN A 12 16.45 -0.03 16.31
CA ASN A 12 17.35 -0.76 17.20
C ASN A 12 16.69 -1.97 17.87
N TYR A 13 15.73 -2.61 17.20
CA TYR A 13 14.97 -3.76 17.68
C TYR A 13 14.26 -3.50 19.03
N LYS A 14 13.71 -2.31 19.19
CA LYS A 14 12.96 -1.89 20.37
C LYS A 14 11.49 -1.65 20.03
N ASP A 15 10.64 -1.83 21.02
CA ASP A 15 9.23 -1.48 20.99
C ASP A 15 8.40 -2.16 19.88
N LYS A 16 7.14 -1.79 19.79
CA LYS A 16 6.25 -2.17 18.70
C LYS A 16 6.26 -1.11 17.62
N ILE A 17 6.30 -1.56 16.38
CA ILE A 17 6.34 -0.70 15.20
C ILE A 17 5.14 -1.01 14.32
N LEU A 18 4.38 0.01 13.98
CA LEU A 18 3.38 -0.08 12.92
C LEU A 18 4.05 0.23 11.58
N ILE A 19 4.09 -0.74 10.70
CA ILE A 19 4.65 -0.64 9.35
C ILE A 19 3.48 -0.66 8.38
N ILE A 20 3.37 0.36 7.52
CA ILE A 20 2.32 0.48 6.52
C ILE A 20 2.91 0.80 5.15
N ASP A 21 2.21 0.42 4.09
CA ASP A 21 2.54 0.88 2.73
C ASP A 21 2.21 2.37 2.57
N PRO A 22 2.91 3.09 1.67
CA PRO A 22 2.78 4.53 1.52
C PRO A 22 1.41 4.97 0.94
N ASP A 23 0.61 4.04 0.47
CA ASP A 23 -0.76 4.23 -0.04
C ASP A 23 -1.83 3.75 0.96
N ILE A 24 -1.44 3.61 2.23
CA ILE A 24 -2.36 3.35 3.35
C ILE A 24 -2.56 4.64 4.15
N PHE A 25 -3.81 4.99 4.37
CA PHE A 25 -4.24 6.23 5.03
C PHE A 25 -5.02 5.92 6.32
N ALA A 26 -4.69 6.62 7.41
CA ALA A 26 -5.43 6.52 8.65
C ALA A 26 -6.71 7.37 8.58
N LEU A 27 -7.87 6.73 8.70
CA LEU A 27 -9.17 7.38 8.80
C LEU A 27 -9.60 7.57 10.27
N LYS A 28 -9.02 6.78 11.16
CA LYS A 28 -9.20 6.86 12.61
C LYS A 28 -7.85 6.71 13.31
N ASP A 29 -7.79 6.96 14.61
CA ASP A 29 -6.54 6.87 15.37
C ASP A 29 -5.92 5.47 15.28
N PRO A 30 -4.72 5.33 14.67
CA PRO A 30 -4.06 4.06 14.50
C PRO A 30 -3.50 3.47 15.80
N LYS A 31 -3.43 4.26 16.90
CA LYS A 31 -3.00 3.76 18.22
C LYS A 31 -3.87 2.60 18.70
N LYS A 32 -5.13 2.57 18.29
CA LYS A 32 -6.04 1.47 18.61
C LYS A 32 -5.48 0.10 18.20
N ILE A 33 -4.73 0.02 17.09
CA ILE A 33 -4.06 -1.22 16.67
C ILE A 33 -3.10 -1.73 17.74
N ILE A 34 -2.31 -0.81 18.31
CA ILE A 34 -1.32 -1.15 19.35
C ILE A 34 -2.02 -1.57 20.64
N GLU A 35 -3.12 -0.91 20.99
CA GLU A 35 -3.89 -1.19 22.21
C GLU A 35 -4.58 -2.55 22.13
N ASP A 36 -5.26 -2.83 21.02
CA ASP A 36 -6.01 -4.07 20.82
C ASP A 36 -5.09 -5.31 20.70
N HIS A 37 -3.83 -5.12 20.29
CA HIS A 37 -2.89 -6.22 19.98
C HIS A 37 -1.57 -6.17 20.80
N ARG A 38 -1.64 -5.69 22.05
CA ARG A 38 -0.44 -5.41 22.88
C ARG A 38 0.46 -6.61 23.17
N ASN A 39 -0.05 -7.83 23.29
CA ASN A 39 0.65 -8.83 24.14
C ASN A 39 0.83 -10.23 23.57
N THR A 40 0.54 -10.54 22.31
CA THR A 40 0.31 -11.95 21.98
C THR A 40 1.17 -12.58 20.87
N SER A 41 1.88 -11.77 20.07
CA SER A 41 2.54 -12.30 18.88
C SER A 41 3.81 -11.53 18.53
N ASP A 42 4.66 -12.15 17.74
CA ASP A 42 5.84 -11.48 17.20
C ASP A 42 5.42 -10.43 16.16
N LEU A 43 4.32 -10.71 15.45
CA LEU A 43 3.76 -9.85 14.41
C LEU A 43 2.25 -10.03 14.33
N SER A 44 1.54 -8.93 14.06
CA SER A 44 0.10 -8.93 13.74
C SER A 44 -0.12 -8.32 12.37
N CYS A 45 -0.92 -8.97 11.51
CA CYS A 45 -1.27 -8.46 10.17
C CYS A 45 -2.62 -8.97 9.69
N VAL A 46 -3.13 -8.37 8.62
CA VAL A 46 -4.34 -8.85 7.95
C VAL A 46 -4.01 -10.03 7.05
N PHE A 47 -4.95 -10.98 6.98
CA PHE A 47 -4.83 -12.17 6.12
C PHE A 47 -5.79 -12.05 4.93
N TYR A 48 -5.31 -12.36 3.75
CA TYR A 48 -6.13 -12.55 2.55
C TYR A 48 -5.92 -13.97 2.00
N ASN A 49 -7.03 -14.68 1.76
CA ASN A 49 -7.01 -16.08 1.32
C ASN A 49 -6.10 -16.97 2.19
N ASN A 50 -6.21 -16.82 3.52
CA ASN A 50 -5.41 -17.51 4.54
C ASN A 50 -3.90 -17.23 4.51
N ASN A 51 -3.42 -16.29 3.71
CA ASN A 51 -2.02 -15.87 3.72
C ASN A 51 -1.88 -14.54 4.50
N PRO A 52 -0.89 -14.44 5.39
CA PRO A 52 -0.54 -13.17 6.03
C PRO A 52 -0.03 -12.19 4.97
N ARG A 53 -0.26 -10.90 5.19
CA ARG A 53 0.15 -9.85 4.23
C ARG A 53 1.02 -8.80 4.91
N SER A 54 2.16 -8.52 4.29
CA SER A 54 3.14 -7.56 4.80
C SER A 54 2.84 -6.09 4.49
N GLU A 55 1.70 -5.80 3.87
CA GLU A 55 1.29 -4.43 3.49
C GLU A 55 1.07 -3.54 4.71
N MET A 56 0.49 -4.11 5.76
CA MET A 56 0.32 -3.51 7.07
C MET A 56 0.67 -4.52 8.15
N MET A 57 1.61 -4.17 9.03
CA MET A 57 2.11 -5.04 10.09
C MET A 57 2.30 -4.25 11.37
N LEU A 58 1.80 -4.77 12.49
CA LEU A 58 2.25 -4.39 13.82
C LEU A 58 3.32 -5.39 14.26
N VAL A 59 4.56 -4.95 14.33
CA VAL A 59 5.74 -5.80 14.59
C VAL A 59 6.28 -5.54 15.99
N ASP A 60 6.45 -6.58 16.79
CA ASP A 60 7.25 -6.51 18.02
C ASP A 60 8.73 -6.59 17.64
N ALA A 61 9.38 -5.43 17.53
CA ALA A 61 10.76 -5.36 17.04
C ALA A 61 11.76 -6.03 18.00
N ALA A 62 11.42 -6.19 19.27
CA ALA A 62 12.27 -6.89 20.23
C ALA A 62 12.32 -8.40 19.93
N ARG A 63 11.26 -8.96 19.40
CA ARG A 63 11.14 -10.38 19.04
C ARG A 63 11.52 -10.64 17.58
N VAL A 64 11.14 -9.74 16.67
CA VAL A 64 11.39 -9.88 15.23
C VAL A 64 12.77 -9.31 14.88
N LYS A 65 13.78 -10.17 14.90
CA LYS A 65 15.18 -9.80 14.63
C LYS A 65 15.54 -9.92 13.13
N TRP A 66 14.76 -9.30 12.25
CA TRP A 66 15.08 -9.33 10.83
C TRP A 66 16.44 -8.67 10.54
N ASN A 67 17.29 -9.40 9.83
CA ASN A 67 18.52 -8.85 9.24
C ASN A 67 18.25 -8.51 7.78
N PHE A 68 18.15 -7.22 7.48
CA PHE A 68 17.81 -6.76 6.14
C PHE A 68 18.82 -7.21 5.08
N LYS A 69 20.13 -7.21 5.37
CA LYS A 69 21.17 -7.70 4.44
C LYS A 69 20.96 -9.18 4.10
N ASN A 70 20.60 -10.00 5.09
CA ASN A 70 20.35 -11.42 4.87
C ASN A 70 19.10 -11.63 3.99
N ILE A 71 18.01 -10.86 4.22
CA ILE A 71 16.80 -10.92 3.39
C ILE A 71 17.15 -10.57 1.94
N ILE A 72 17.91 -9.49 1.73
CA ILE A 72 18.35 -9.08 0.39
C ILE A 72 19.25 -10.15 -0.26
N SER A 73 20.20 -10.74 0.49
CA SER A 73 21.04 -11.82 -0.02
C SER A 73 20.21 -13.01 -0.49
N LYS A 74 19.22 -13.44 0.30
CA LYS A 74 18.32 -14.55 -0.07
C LYS A 74 17.53 -14.27 -1.35
N LEU A 75 17.07 -13.02 -1.54
CA LEU A 75 16.42 -12.62 -2.80
C LEU A 75 17.36 -12.69 -4.00
N PHE A 76 18.58 -12.18 -3.87
CA PHE A 76 19.58 -12.23 -4.95
C PHE A 76 20.03 -13.64 -5.29
N ASN A 77 20.05 -14.53 -4.32
CA ASN A 77 20.39 -15.94 -4.49
C ASN A 77 19.19 -16.80 -4.94
N PHE A 78 18.02 -16.20 -5.15
CA PHE A 78 16.78 -16.91 -5.50
C PHE A 78 16.33 -17.96 -4.47
N GLU A 79 16.75 -17.83 -3.20
CA GLU A 79 16.30 -18.70 -2.10
C GLU A 79 14.88 -18.35 -1.65
N ILE A 80 14.47 -17.10 -1.85
CA ILE A 80 13.12 -16.58 -1.65
C ILE A 80 12.76 -15.66 -2.82
N ASP A 81 11.48 -15.48 -3.07
CA ASP A 81 10.98 -14.54 -4.05
C ASP A 81 10.23 -13.36 -3.40
N TYR A 82 9.74 -12.43 -4.24
CA TYR A 82 9.01 -11.27 -3.75
C TYR A 82 7.67 -11.65 -3.11
N GLU A 83 7.03 -12.71 -3.59
CA GLU A 83 5.75 -13.19 -3.05
C GLU A 83 5.94 -13.81 -1.67
N ASP A 84 7.06 -14.53 -1.44
CA ASP A 84 7.43 -15.05 -0.13
C ASP A 84 7.57 -13.93 0.91
N LEU A 85 8.13 -12.79 0.50
CA LEU A 85 8.22 -11.60 1.36
C LEU A 85 6.84 -11.00 1.61
N MET A 86 6.01 -10.86 0.57
CA MET A 86 4.67 -10.29 0.70
C MET A 86 3.76 -11.12 1.60
N ASN A 87 3.93 -12.46 1.57
CA ASN A 87 3.17 -13.42 2.36
C ASN A 87 3.91 -13.87 3.65
N LEU A 88 5.02 -13.21 4.02
CA LEU A 88 5.83 -13.48 5.22
C LEU A 88 6.32 -14.94 5.33
N LYS A 89 6.44 -15.66 4.22
CA LYS A 89 6.86 -17.06 4.16
C LYS A 89 8.36 -17.26 4.35
N PHE A 90 9.16 -16.20 4.22
CA PHE A 90 10.62 -16.26 4.37
C PHE A 90 11.08 -16.48 5.81
N ASN A 91 10.18 -16.39 6.80
CA ASN A 91 10.46 -16.64 8.21
C ASN A 91 9.32 -17.46 8.84
N LEU A 92 9.42 -18.77 8.74
CA LEU A 92 8.40 -19.73 9.16
C LEU A 92 8.22 -19.83 10.68
N ASN A 93 9.14 -19.28 11.47
CA ASN A 93 9.12 -19.38 12.94
C ASN A 93 8.41 -18.20 13.61
N LEU A 94 7.85 -17.28 12.85
CA LEU A 94 7.11 -16.16 13.42
C LEU A 94 5.73 -16.59 13.92
N ASN A 95 5.43 -16.20 15.14
CA ASN A 95 4.07 -16.27 15.66
C ASN A 95 3.28 -15.08 15.13
N ILE A 96 2.50 -15.29 14.05
CA ILE A 96 1.75 -14.27 13.35
C ILE A 96 0.29 -14.28 13.81
N ASN A 97 -0.15 -13.18 14.42
CA ASN A 97 -1.53 -12.99 14.81
C ASN A 97 -2.34 -12.38 13.65
N LYS A 98 -3.53 -12.93 13.42
CA LYS A 98 -4.48 -12.41 12.44
C LYS A 98 -5.31 -11.30 13.08
N ILE A 99 -5.36 -10.13 12.42
CA ILE A 99 -6.18 -8.99 12.83
C ILE A 99 -7.29 -8.68 11.81
N GLY A 100 -8.23 -7.85 12.23
CA GLY A 100 -9.40 -7.48 11.43
C GLY A 100 -9.05 -6.71 10.15
N LYS A 101 -9.87 -6.87 9.11
CA LYS A 101 -9.69 -6.15 7.84
C LYS A 101 -9.88 -4.64 7.95
N CYS A 102 -10.51 -4.15 9.01
CA CYS A 102 -10.62 -2.72 9.30
C CYS A 102 -9.26 -2.02 9.43
N TYR A 103 -8.19 -2.76 9.75
CA TYR A 103 -6.81 -2.26 9.82
C TYR A 103 -6.06 -2.28 8.48
N ASN A 104 -6.66 -2.78 7.41
CA ASN A 104 -6.12 -2.73 6.05
C ASN A 104 -7.27 -2.92 5.04
N SER A 105 -8.19 -1.95 4.98
CA SER A 105 -9.38 -2.03 4.14
C SER A 105 -9.04 -1.64 2.71
N HIS A 106 -9.13 -2.59 1.79
CA HIS A 106 -8.78 -2.39 0.38
C HIS A 106 -9.91 -1.67 -0.37
N ASP A 107 -9.65 -0.44 -0.79
CA ASP A 107 -10.50 0.40 -1.67
C ASP A 107 -11.98 0.50 -1.20
N LYS A 108 -12.22 0.30 0.11
CA LYS A 108 -13.56 0.37 0.71
C LYS A 108 -13.49 1.04 2.07
N ILE A 109 -14.53 1.81 2.39
CA ILE A 109 -14.72 2.42 3.70
C ILE A 109 -15.98 1.80 4.31
N GLN A 110 -15.84 1.32 5.54
CA GLN A 110 -16.91 0.84 6.41
C GLN A 110 -16.85 1.62 7.73
N ASP A 111 -17.89 1.53 8.55
CA ASP A 111 -17.96 2.29 9.81
C ASP A 111 -16.81 1.97 10.76
N ASP A 112 -16.28 0.77 10.72
CA ASP A 112 -15.16 0.31 11.52
C ASP A 112 -13.78 0.52 10.88
N THR A 113 -13.68 1.00 9.64
CA THR A 113 -12.41 1.19 8.94
C THR A 113 -11.50 2.14 9.71
N ILE A 114 -10.30 1.68 10.03
CA ILE A 114 -9.25 2.44 10.70
C ILE A 114 -8.17 2.84 9.71
N LEU A 115 -7.66 1.89 8.92
CA LEU A 115 -6.70 2.14 7.86
C LEU A 115 -7.31 1.78 6.50
N LEU A 116 -7.30 2.73 5.60
CA LEU A 116 -7.73 2.58 4.21
C LEU A 116 -6.52 2.37 3.31
N HIS A 117 -6.51 1.31 2.52
CA HIS A 117 -5.46 0.99 1.56
C HIS A 117 -6.00 1.16 0.13
N THR A 118 -5.41 2.07 -0.63
CA THR A 118 -5.75 2.31 -2.03
C THR A 118 -4.91 1.39 -2.93
N THR A 119 -5.38 0.16 -3.11
CA THR A 119 -4.59 -0.93 -3.72
C THR A 119 -4.48 -0.83 -5.23
N ASN A 120 -5.42 -0.19 -5.89
CA ASN A 120 -5.42 -0.06 -7.35
C ASN A 120 -4.54 1.11 -7.79
N ARG A 121 -3.39 0.78 -8.37
CA ARG A 121 -2.37 1.75 -8.78
C ARG A 121 -2.85 2.81 -9.76
N ILE A 122 -3.81 2.49 -10.65
CA ILE A 122 -4.25 3.44 -11.68
C ILE A 122 -5.42 4.32 -11.24
N THR A 123 -6.02 4.06 -10.07
CA THR A 123 -7.14 4.84 -9.54
C THR A 123 -6.77 5.57 -8.25
N GLN A 124 -5.48 5.84 -8.03
CA GLN A 124 -5.01 6.59 -6.87
C GLN A 124 -5.54 8.03 -6.91
N PRO A 125 -6.35 8.48 -5.93
CA PRO A 125 -7.03 9.79 -6.01
C PRO A 125 -6.09 10.99 -6.17
N TRP A 126 -4.88 10.91 -5.60
CA TRP A 126 -3.88 11.98 -5.71
C TRP A 126 -3.17 12.05 -7.05
N LYS A 127 -3.40 11.09 -7.95
CA LYS A 127 -2.78 11.04 -9.29
C LYS A 127 -3.76 11.21 -10.43
N GLU A 128 -5.05 11.38 -10.17
CA GLU A 128 -6.08 11.48 -11.21
C GLU A 128 -5.70 12.44 -12.34
N GLY A 129 -5.69 11.94 -13.57
CA GLY A 129 -5.38 12.69 -14.79
C GLY A 129 -3.90 12.83 -15.13
N LEU A 130 -2.97 12.43 -14.25
CA LEU A 130 -1.55 12.38 -14.59
C LEU A 130 -1.26 11.21 -15.53
N GLU A 131 -0.19 11.32 -16.32
CA GLU A 131 0.28 10.23 -17.18
C GLU A 131 0.80 9.05 -16.36
N ILE A 132 0.47 7.83 -16.79
CA ILE A 132 0.97 6.60 -16.17
C ILE A 132 2.38 6.35 -16.68
N ASN A 133 3.37 6.40 -15.78
CA ASN A 133 4.79 6.28 -16.12
C ASN A 133 5.40 4.89 -15.84
N PHE A 134 4.65 3.98 -15.20
CA PHE A 134 5.18 2.66 -14.82
C PHE A 134 4.82 1.53 -15.80
N PHE A 135 3.94 1.77 -16.80
CA PHE A 135 3.68 0.84 -17.88
C PHE A 135 4.61 1.10 -19.08
N LYS A 136 5.90 1.06 -18.87
CA LYS A 136 6.85 0.92 -19.99
C LYS A 136 6.99 -0.56 -20.42
N HIS A 137 5.89 -1.30 -20.45
CA HIS A 137 5.94 -2.58 -21.11
C HIS A 137 5.75 -2.36 -22.61
N ASN A 138 6.75 -2.75 -23.39
CA ASN A 138 6.63 -2.99 -24.83
C ASN A 138 5.62 -4.12 -25.07
N LEU A 139 4.35 -3.87 -24.74
CA LEU A 139 3.28 -4.74 -25.20
C LEU A 139 3.32 -4.70 -26.72
N SER A 140 3.56 -5.85 -27.33
CA SER A 140 3.47 -5.95 -28.78
C SER A 140 2.09 -5.47 -29.23
N LYS A 141 2.00 -4.91 -30.46
CA LYS A 141 0.71 -4.49 -31.04
C LYS A 141 -0.34 -5.60 -30.96
N PHE A 142 0.12 -6.85 -31.04
CA PHE A 142 -0.74 -8.05 -30.95
C PHE A 142 -1.28 -8.25 -29.51
N GLN A 143 -0.50 -8.00 -28.48
CA GLN A 143 -0.97 -8.10 -27.09
C GLN A 143 -1.99 -7.01 -26.77
N ILE A 144 -1.77 -5.77 -27.25
CA ILE A 144 -2.73 -4.67 -27.14
C ILE A 144 -4.04 -5.02 -27.86
N PHE A 145 -3.96 -5.57 -29.07
CA PHE A 145 -5.12 -6.02 -29.82
C PHE A 145 -5.88 -7.13 -29.09
N LYS A 146 -5.18 -8.13 -28.56
CA LYS A 146 -5.78 -9.24 -27.80
C LYS A 146 -6.54 -8.74 -26.56
N GLU A 147 -6.02 -7.75 -25.84
CA GLU A 147 -6.70 -7.16 -24.68
C GLU A 147 -7.92 -6.30 -25.10
N HIS A 148 -7.86 -5.61 -26.24
CA HIS A 148 -9.03 -4.92 -26.81
C HIS A 148 -10.15 -5.89 -27.17
N VAL A 149 -9.83 -7.01 -27.82
CA VAL A 149 -10.80 -8.05 -28.16
C VAL A 149 -11.43 -8.64 -26.91
N LYS A 150 -10.64 -8.99 -25.89
CA LYS A 150 -11.15 -9.48 -24.60
C LYS A 150 -12.12 -8.48 -23.94
N LYS A 151 -11.83 -7.18 -24.06
CA LYS A 151 -12.72 -6.12 -23.55
C LYS A 151 -14.05 -6.08 -24.27
N ILE A 152 -14.06 -6.22 -25.61
CA ILE A 152 -15.27 -6.21 -26.44
C ILE A 152 -16.18 -7.40 -26.09
N ILE A 153 -15.59 -8.57 -25.84
CA ILE A 153 -16.33 -9.80 -25.47
C ILE A 153 -16.57 -9.94 -23.96
N GLY A 154 -16.31 -8.90 -23.16
CA GLY A 154 -16.62 -8.86 -21.72
C GLY A 154 -15.77 -9.75 -20.82
N ILE A 155 -14.68 -10.32 -21.33
CA ILE A 155 -13.81 -11.27 -20.59
C ILE A 155 -12.69 -10.55 -19.83
N SER A 156 -12.37 -9.30 -20.17
CA SER A 156 -11.26 -8.57 -19.54
C SER A 156 -11.76 -7.49 -18.57
N HIS A 157 -11.36 -7.59 -17.31
CA HIS A 157 -11.55 -6.55 -16.30
C HIS A 157 -10.36 -5.57 -16.22
N ASN A 158 -9.30 -5.76 -17.01
CA ASN A 158 -8.09 -4.95 -16.96
C ASN A 158 -8.25 -3.65 -17.79
N LYS A 159 -9.01 -2.70 -17.26
CA LYS A 159 -8.96 -1.30 -17.73
C LYS A 159 -7.54 -0.71 -17.63
N GLU A 160 -6.69 -1.31 -16.82
CA GLU A 160 -5.35 -0.89 -16.48
C GLU A 160 -4.39 -0.85 -17.67
N LEU A 161 -4.51 -1.82 -18.58
CA LEU A 161 -3.61 -1.94 -19.74
C LEU A 161 -3.90 -0.94 -20.89
N ILE A 162 -4.98 -0.17 -20.80
CA ILE A 162 -5.47 0.67 -21.90
C ILE A 162 -5.45 2.17 -21.55
N SER A 163 -5.39 2.51 -20.28
CA SER A 163 -5.37 3.91 -19.86
C SER A 163 -3.96 4.49 -19.96
N LYS A 164 -3.83 5.65 -20.61
CA LYS A 164 -2.59 6.46 -20.63
C LYS A 164 -2.46 7.34 -19.39
N THR A 165 -3.55 7.57 -18.69
CA THR A 165 -3.61 8.44 -17.51
C THR A 165 -4.25 7.74 -16.33
N PHE A 166 -3.88 8.17 -15.13
CA PHE A 166 -4.54 7.72 -13.91
C PHE A 166 -6.03 8.07 -13.95
N LEU A 167 -6.84 7.09 -13.61
CA LEU A 167 -8.29 7.19 -13.62
C LEU A 167 -8.80 7.69 -12.27
N LYS A 168 -10.01 8.25 -12.30
CA LYS A 168 -10.78 8.56 -11.11
C LYS A 168 -11.08 7.29 -10.31
N HIS A 169 -11.03 7.38 -8.97
CA HIS A 169 -11.35 6.25 -8.11
C HIS A 169 -12.83 5.85 -8.26
N PRO A 170 -13.13 4.55 -8.44
CA PRO A 170 -14.52 4.09 -8.68
C PRO A 170 -15.41 4.27 -7.44
N ASN A 171 -14.84 4.25 -6.24
CA ASN A 171 -15.55 4.49 -4.99
C ASN A 171 -15.41 5.97 -4.58
N LYS A 172 -16.52 6.71 -4.61
CA LYS A 172 -16.56 8.14 -4.27
C LYS A 172 -16.20 8.42 -2.80
N ASP A 173 -16.53 7.52 -1.89
CA ASP A 173 -16.23 7.71 -0.46
C ASP A 173 -14.73 7.65 -0.21
N VAL A 174 -14.04 6.72 -0.89
CA VAL A 174 -12.57 6.63 -0.86
C VAL A 174 -11.95 7.89 -1.43
N GLU A 175 -12.39 8.33 -2.61
CA GLU A 175 -11.90 9.55 -3.25
C GLU A 175 -12.06 10.77 -2.33
N ASN A 176 -13.28 10.97 -1.81
CA ASN A 176 -13.59 12.11 -0.95
C ASN A 176 -12.77 12.08 0.36
N SER A 177 -12.62 10.90 0.96
CA SER A 177 -11.85 10.76 2.20
C SER A 177 -10.38 11.12 1.99
N ILE A 178 -9.76 10.66 0.90
CA ILE A 178 -8.37 11.01 0.57
C ILE A 178 -8.25 12.51 0.28
N LYS A 179 -9.14 13.09 -0.52
CA LYS A 179 -9.17 14.55 -0.77
C LYS A 179 -9.27 15.33 0.53
N ASN A 180 -10.15 14.93 1.44
CA ASN A 180 -10.32 15.59 2.73
C ASN A 180 -9.04 15.51 3.59
N LEU A 181 -8.36 14.36 3.62
CA LEU A 181 -7.09 14.20 4.34
C LEU A 181 -6.01 15.14 3.78
N PHE A 182 -5.91 15.28 2.46
CA PHE A 182 -4.97 16.23 1.84
C PHE A 182 -5.32 17.68 2.18
N LYS A 183 -6.60 18.08 2.11
CA LYS A 183 -7.06 19.41 2.48
C LYS A 183 -6.79 19.71 3.96
N GLU A 184 -7.05 18.74 4.83
CA GLU A 184 -6.80 18.88 6.26
C GLU A 184 -5.31 18.99 6.58
N ALA A 185 -4.47 18.15 5.97
CA ALA A 185 -3.03 18.23 6.14
C ALA A 185 -2.45 19.57 5.69
N LYS A 186 -2.99 20.15 4.59
CA LYS A 186 -2.66 21.51 4.16
C LYS A 186 -3.13 22.55 5.17
N ARG A 187 -4.36 22.45 5.68
CA ARG A 187 -4.90 23.36 6.71
C ARG A 187 -4.07 23.35 7.99
N LEU A 188 -3.57 22.20 8.37
CA LEU A 188 -2.71 22.00 9.56
C LEU A 188 -1.23 22.32 9.32
N ASN A 189 -0.87 22.81 8.13
CA ASN A 189 0.50 23.16 7.73
C ASN A 189 1.51 22.01 7.84
N TYR A 190 1.07 20.74 7.64
CA TYR A 190 2.00 19.60 7.53
C TYR A 190 2.86 19.68 6.26
N PHE A 191 2.42 20.44 5.25
CA PHE A 191 3.19 20.81 4.07
C PHE A 191 2.79 22.24 3.63
N ASN A 192 3.76 22.98 3.12
CA ASN A 192 3.56 24.34 2.66
C ASN A 192 3.24 24.38 1.15
N GLN A 193 2.91 25.58 0.65
CA GLN A 193 2.54 25.76 -0.76
C GLN A 193 3.69 25.37 -1.72
N LYS A 194 4.96 25.62 -1.35
CA LYS A 194 6.13 25.25 -2.18
C LYS A 194 6.29 23.74 -2.28
N ASP A 195 6.03 23.00 -1.20
CA ASP A 195 6.07 21.52 -1.23
C ASP A 195 5.02 20.98 -2.19
N ILE A 196 3.78 21.51 -2.13
CA ILE A 196 2.70 21.15 -3.04
C ILE A 196 3.10 21.41 -4.49
N GLU A 197 3.58 22.61 -4.80
CA GLU A 197 3.99 23.00 -6.15
C GLU A 197 5.12 22.12 -6.68
N LYS A 198 6.09 21.79 -5.83
CA LYS A 198 7.17 20.86 -6.16
C LYS A 198 6.63 19.47 -6.52
N GLU A 199 5.74 18.91 -5.71
CA GLU A 199 5.19 17.58 -5.96
C GLU A 199 4.29 17.55 -7.19
N ILE A 200 3.57 18.65 -7.48
CA ILE A 200 2.81 18.81 -8.72
C ILE A 200 3.76 18.91 -9.94
N ALA A 201 4.82 19.70 -9.84
CA ALA A 201 5.81 19.83 -10.91
C ALA A 201 6.53 18.52 -11.21
N ASN A 202 6.74 17.68 -10.20
CA ASN A 202 7.34 16.36 -10.32
C ASN A 202 6.33 15.26 -10.76
N PHE A 203 5.09 15.61 -11.04
CA PHE A 203 4.01 14.65 -11.39
C PHE A 203 3.76 13.58 -10.32
N ASN A 204 4.06 13.87 -9.07
CA ASN A 204 3.78 12.99 -7.95
C ASN A 204 2.34 13.11 -7.47
N ILE A 205 1.76 14.30 -7.55
CA ILE A 205 0.36 14.58 -7.22
C ILE A 205 -0.32 15.42 -8.30
N SER A 206 -1.61 15.21 -8.48
CA SER A 206 -2.47 16.00 -9.35
C SER A 206 -3.03 17.22 -8.61
N LYS A 207 -3.19 18.36 -9.30
CA LYS A 207 -3.88 19.54 -8.76
C LYS A 207 -5.31 19.21 -8.30
N LYS A 208 -5.96 18.26 -8.95
CA LYS A 208 -7.33 17.82 -8.66
C LYS A 208 -7.53 17.28 -7.24
N ILE A 209 -6.46 16.91 -6.52
CA ILE A 209 -6.57 16.42 -5.15
C ILE A 209 -7.04 17.52 -4.17
N PHE A 210 -6.85 18.79 -4.54
CA PHE A 210 -7.24 19.97 -3.74
C PHE A 210 -8.56 20.59 -4.20
N GLU A 211 -9.11 20.15 -5.30
CA GLU A 211 -10.45 20.53 -5.80
C GLU A 211 -11.53 19.70 -5.10
#